data_eb850c082c2586232d73dec6a32fb05c
#
_entry.id   eb850c082c2586232d73dec6a32fb05c
#
_cell.length_a   1.000
_cell.length_b   1.000
_cell.length_c   1.000
_cell.angle_alpha   90.00
_cell.angle_beta   90.00
_cell.angle_gamma   90.00
#
_symmetry.space_group_name_H-M   'P 1'
#
loop_
_entity.id
_entity.type
_entity.pdbx_description
1 polymer ?
#
loop_
_entity_poly.entity_id
_entity_poly.type
_entity_poly.pdbx_seq_one_letter_code
_entity_poly.pdbx_strand_id
1 'polypeptide(L)'
;MKKYKYNTDKYRFRELVSELFQVDDLEKIHEDKSDWVRDEYKKLNVHNENTTDFHEIFYKRLNDNWTELYKSYDDFIHTEIVPIFNEKFHYQYLPSFRVHLPYENQAIHTWHSDSDQLHKHPKGEINIWLPLTKCYGTNTMWIESEPFKLDFKPLEGDYGNFWTNEGNVCMHGNKPNLTNITRISFDFRIIPLSKYDPNFKESSNDKLNKFLLGGYYKEL
;
A
#
# COMPACT_ATOMS: atom_id res chain seq x y z
N MET A 1 10.86 1.67 11.76
CA MET A 1 10.97 1.26 10.34
C MET A 1 12.02 0.17 10.19
N LYS A 2 11.64 -1.00 9.63
CA LYS A 2 12.55 -2.12 9.35
C LYS A 2 12.28 -2.68 7.96
N LYS A 3 13.34 -3.09 7.23
CA LYS A 3 13.29 -3.69 5.90
C LYS A 3 13.50 -5.20 6.00
N TYR A 4 12.71 -5.95 5.26
CA TYR A 4 12.74 -7.41 5.18
C TYR A 4 12.79 -7.88 3.72
N LYS A 5 13.05 -9.17 3.54
CA LYS A 5 12.97 -9.85 2.24
C LYS A 5 12.01 -11.03 2.34
N TYR A 6 11.38 -11.37 1.23
CA TYR A 6 10.53 -12.54 1.10
C TYR A 6 10.79 -13.29 -0.22
N ASN A 7 10.29 -14.53 -0.30
CA ASN A 7 10.43 -15.36 -1.49
C ASN A 7 9.38 -14.98 -2.55
N THR A 8 9.81 -14.35 -3.62
CA THR A 8 8.95 -13.90 -4.73
C THR A 8 8.35 -15.07 -5.53
N ASP A 9 9.06 -16.21 -5.62
CA ASP A 9 8.54 -17.37 -6.34
C ASP A 9 7.36 -18.01 -5.59
N LYS A 10 7.33 -17.85 -4.27
CA LYS A 10 6.24 -18.37 -3.44
C LYS A 10 4.96 -17.54 -3.56
N TYR A 11 5.08 -16.21 -3.53
CA TYR A 11 3.90 -15.33 -3.43
C TYR A 11 3.45 -14.72 -4.74
N ARG A 12 4.33 -14.61 -5.73
CA ARG A 12 4.07 -14.19 -7.10
C ARG A 12 3.19 -12.93 -7.26
N PHE A 13 3.30 -11.97 -6.35
CA PHE A 13 2.44 -10.78 -6.36
C PHE A 13 2.62 -9.93 -7.63
N ARG A 14 3.86 -9.77 -8.10
CA ARG A 14 4.19 -9.03 -9.32
C ARG A 14 3.56 -9.73 -10.53
N GLU A 15 3.73 -11.04 -10.64
CA GLU A 15 3.23 -11.85 -11.75
C GLU A 15 1.70 -11.80 -11.81
N LEU A 16 1.01 -11.95 -10.68
CA LEU A 16 -0.45 -11.87 -10.62
C LEU A 16 -0.96 -10.50 -11.10
N VAL A 17 -0.27 -9.41 -10.74
CA VAL A 17 -0.64 -8.06 -11.18
C VAL A 17 -0.28 -7.85 -12.65
N SER A 18 0.86 -8.37 -13.13
CA SER A 18 1.25 -8.33 -14.54
C SER A 18 0.26 -9.09 -15.42
N GLU A 19 -0.16 -10.28 -14.99
CA GLU A 19 -1.18 -11.11 -15.67
C GLU A 19 -2.53 -10.36 -15.74
N LEU A 20 -2.95 -9.70 -14.65
CA LEU A 20 -4.17 -8.90 -14.64
C LEU A 20 -4.15 -7.80 -15.69
N PHE A 21 -3.05 -7.07 -15.77
CA PHE A 21 -2.90 -5.94 -16.70
C PHE A 21 -2.42 -6.37 -18.11
N GLN A 22 -2.06 -7.66 -18.30
CA GLN A 22 -1.52 -8.17 -19.56
C GLN A 22 -0.31 -7.35 -20.03
N VAL A 23 0.69 -7.21 -19.13
CA VAL A 23 1.96 -6.53 -19.39
C VAL A 23 3.12 -7.38 -18.88
N ASP A 24 4.25 -7.31 -19.55
CA ASP A 24 5.47 -8.02 -19.16
C ASP A 24 6.25 -7.28 -18.07
N ASP A 25 6.18 -5.95 -18.07
CA ASP A 25 6.93 -5.09 -17.15
C ASP A 25 6.03 -4.04 -16.50
N LEU A 26 5.74 -4.21 -15.22
CA LEU A 26 4.93 -3.25 -14.44
C LEU A 26 5.60 -1.87 -14.32
N GLU A 27 6.93 -1.77 -14.43
CA GLU A 27 7.64 -0.49 -14.41
C GLU A 27 7.32 0.36 -15.65
N LYS A 28 6.93 -0.31 -16.75
CA LYS A 28 6.57 0.29 -18.03
C LYS A 28 5.07 0.32 -18.33
N ILE A 29 4.24 -0.07 -17.37
CA ILE A 29 2.79 -0.14 -17.56
C ILE A 29 2.17 1.17 -18.10
N HIS A 30 2.74 2.32 -17.77
CA HIS A 30 2.31 3.63 -18.26
C HIS A 30 2.58 3.84 -19.76
N GLU A 31 3.54 3.10 -20.34
CA GLU A 31 3.84 3.07 -21.78
C GLU A 31 2.94 2.03 -22.47
N ASP A 32 2.91 0.78 -21.94
CA ASP A 32 2.17 -0.34 -22.51
C ASP A 32 0.65 -0.13 -22.45
N LYS A 33 0.15 0.60 -21.48
CA LYS A 33 -1.27 0.97 -21.29
C LYS A 33 -1.46 2.48 -21.33
N SER A 34 -0.79 3.14 -22.29
CA SER A 34 -0.86 4.60 -22.44
C SER A 34 -2.27 5.14 -22.59
N ASP A 35 -3.19 4.37 -23.17
CA ASP A 35 -4.61 4.75 -23.29
C ASP A 35 -5.34 4.84 -21.94
N TRP A 36 -4.80 4.20 -20.88
CA TRP A 36 -5.34 4.27 -19.53
C TRP A 36 -4.70 5.42 -18.72
N VAL A 37 -3.66 6.05 -19.26
CA VAL A 37 -2.99 7.19 -18.62
C VAL A 37 -3.63 8.49 -19.10
N ARG A 38 -4.72 8.88 -18.45
CA ARG A 38 -5.44 10.10 -18.79
C ARG A 38 -4.61 11.35 -18.56
N ASP A 39 -4.82 12.39 -19.34
CA ASP A 39 -4.09 13.65 -19.20
C ASP A 39 -4.24 14.30 -17.83
N GLU A 40 -5.37 14.08 -17.18
CA GLU A 40 -5.59 14.53 -15.80
C GLU A 40 -4.64 13.91 -14.78
N TYR A 41 -4.18 12.65 -15.01
CA TYR A 41 -3.22 11.98 -14.13
C TYR A 41 -1.79 12.54 -14.25
N LYS A 42 -1.52 13.27 -15.32
CA LYS A 42 -0.22 13.91 -15.58
C LYS A 42 -0.10 15.31 -14.96
N LYS A 43 -1.17 15.81 -14.34
CA LYS A 43 -1.18 17.15 -13.73
C LYS A 43 -0.72 17.05 -12.27
N LEU A 44 0.10 18.00 -11.86
CA LEU A 44 0.40 18.26 -10.45
C LEU A 44 -0.90 18.55 -9.69
N ASN A 45 -1.00 18.03 -8.47
CA ASN A 45 -2.13 18.27 -7.57
C ASN A 45 -3.46 17.60 -7.94
N VAL A 46 -3.47 16.61 -8.81
CA VAL A 46 -4.64 15.76 -9.00
C VAL A 46 -4.57 14.61 -8.02
N HIS A 47 -5.59 14.49 -7.18
CA HIS A 47 -5.78 13.34 -6.29
C HIS A 47 -6.06 12.08 -7.11
N ASN A 48 -5.06 11.24 -7.31
CA ASN A 48 -5.21 9.97 -8.01
C ASN A 48 -5.36 8.78 -7.06
N GLU A 49 -5.61 9.06 -5.79
CA GLU A 49 -5.78 8.00 -4.81
C GLU A 49 -6.97 7.11 -5.16
N ASN A 50 -6.69 5.87 -5.54
CA ASN A 50 -7.66 4.84 -5.92
C ASN A 50 -8.62 5.22 -7.08
N THR A 51 -8.28 6.18 -7.93
CA THR A 51 -9.17 6.72 -8.95
C THR A 51 -8.70 6.52 -10.39
N THR A 52 -7.54 5.91 -10.62
CA THR A 52 -7.07 5.62 -11.98
C THR A 52 -7.72 4.36 -12.54
N ASP A 53 -7.73 4.21 -13.87
CA ASP A 53 -8.22 3.01 -14.55
C ASP A 53 -7.53 1.74 -14.04
N PHE A 54 -6.26 1.84 -13.62
CA PHE A 54 -5.53 0.74 -12.99
C PHE A 54 -6.15 0.30 -11.66
N HIS A 55 -6.59 1.25 -10.84
CA HIS A 55 -7.28 0.95 -9.58
C HIS A 55 -8.65 0.33 -9.85
N GLU A 56 -9.40 0.87 -10.80
CA GLU A 56 -10.72 0.34 -11.15
C GLU A 56 -10.65 -1.12 -11.58
N ILE A 57 -9.71 -1.45 -12.49
CA ILE A 57 -9.51 -2.82 -12.98
C ILE A 57 -9.05 -3.74 -11.84
N PHE A 58 -8.09 -3.30 -11.02
CA PHE A 58 -7.60 -4.08 -9.89
C PHE A 58 -8.71 -4.40 -8.89
N TYR A 59 -9.45 -3.39 -8.42
CA TYR A 59 -10.50 -3.60 -7.43
C TYR A 59 -11.71 -4.33 -8.00
N LYS A 60 -12.03 -4.16 -9.28
CA LYS A 60 -13.04 -4.99 -9.95
C LYS A 60 -12.63 -6.46 -9.91
N ARG A 61 -11.41 -6.81 -10.32
CA ARG A 61 -10.91 -8.18 -10.26
C ARG A 61 -10.90 -8.74 -8.84
N LEU A 62 -10.53 -7.89 -7.89
CA LEU A 62 -10.54 -8.25 -6.47
C LEU A 62 -11.95 -8.61 -6.00
N ASN A 63 -12.95 -7.78 -6.32
CA ASN A 63 -14.36 -8.01 -5.96
C ASN A 63 -14.98 -9.23 -6.66
N ASP A 64 -14.46 -9.62 -7.83
CA ASP A 64 -14.83 -10.81 -8.59
C ASP A 64 -14.16 -12.11 -8.05
N ASN A 65 -13.70 -12.10 -6.80
CA ASN A 65 -13.09 -13.23 -6.10
C ASN A 65 -11.76 -13.69 -6.72
N TRP A 66 -10.72 -12.89 -6.57
CA TRP A 66 -9.37 -13.23 -7.02
C TRP A 66 -8.66 -14.19 -6.05
N THR A 67 -9.04 -15.47 -6.12
CA THR A 67 -8.64 -16.51 -5.17
C THR A 67 -7.11 -16.64 -5.03
N GLU A 68 -6.36 -16.53 -6.14
CA GLU A 68 -4.89 -16.66 -6.11
C GLU A 68 -4.25 -15.52 -5.31
N LEU A 69 -4.70 -14.27 -5.51
CA LEU A 69 -4.19 -13.13 -4.75
C LEU A 69 -4.55 -13.26 -3.27
N TYR A 70 -5.80 -13.62 -2.96
CA TYR A 70 -6.24 -13.83 -1.58
C TYR A 70 -5.38 -14.86 -0.85
N LYS A 71 -5.17 -16.01 -1.50
CA LYS A 71 -4.37 -17.09 -0.92
C LYS A 71 -2.91 -16.66 -0.73
N SER A 72 -2.31 -16.04 -1.75
CA SER A 72 -0.92 -15.56 -1.64
C SER A 72 -0.74 -14.52 -0.55
N TYR A 73 -1.72 -13.62 -0.41
CA TYR A 73 -1.70 -12.60 0.63
C TYR A 73 -1.86 -13.20 2.04
N ASP A 74 -2.80 -14.11 2.21
CA ASP A 74 -3.05 -14.81 3.47
C ASP A 74 -1.82 -15.64 3.89
N ASP A 75 -1.26 -16.43 2.97
CA ASP A 75 -0.03 -17.19 3.19
C ASP A 75 1.17 -16.28 3.54
N PHE A 76 1.25 -15.08 2.91
CA PHE A 76 2.28 -14.10 3.22
C PHE A 76 2.14 -13.57 4.66
N ILE A 77 0.93 -13.24 5.09
CA ILE A 77 0.67 -12.80 6.47
C ILE A 77 1.14 -13.89 7.45
N HIS A 78 0.70 -15.13 7.27
CA HIS A 78 0.99 -16.22 8.20
C HIS A 78 2.46 -16.62 8.22
N THR A 79 3.14 -16.54 7.09
CA THR A 79 4.53 -17.06 6.97
C THR A 79 5.59 -15.97 7.16
N GLU A 80 5.35 -14.77 6.65
CA GLU A 80 6.36 -13.69 6.65
C GLU A 80 6.09 -12.63 7.73
N ILE A 81 4.82 -12.33 8.02
CA ILE A 81 4.48 -11.26 8.96
C ILE A 81 4.38 -11.80 10.39
N VAL A 82 3.68 -12.90 10.62
CA VAL A 82 3.51 -13.48 11.97
C VAL A 82 4.84 -13.68 12.73
N PRO A 83 5.91 -14.24 12.12
CA PRO A 83 7.18 -14.45 12.83
C PRO A 83 7.90 -13.16 13.26
N ILE A 84 7.52 -12.00 12.73
CA ILE A 84 8.15 -10.72 13.06
C ILE A 84 7.67 -10.18 14.41
N PHE A 85 6.45 -10.53 14.78
CA PHE A 85 5.77 -9.98 15.97
C PHE A 85 5.65 -11.01 17.08
N ASN A 86 5.88 -10.59 18.32
CA ASN A 86 5.76 -11.43 19.52
C ASN A 86 4.33 -11.52 20.05
N GLU A 87 3.39 -10.84 19.45
CA GLU A 87 2.00 -10.73 19.86
C GLU A 87 1.08 -11.07 18.68
N LYS A 88 -0.07 -11.70 18.98
CA LYS A 88 -1.13 -11.91 17.99
C LYS A 88 -1.72 -10.56 17.56
N PHE A 89 -2.19 -10.50 16.33
CA PHE A 89 -2.76 -9.30 15.74
C PHE A 89 -3.94 -9.63 14.82
N HIS A 90 -4.77 -8.65 14.53
CA HIS A 90 -5.66 -8.68 13.38
C HIS A 90 -4.98 -7.97 12.21
N TYR A 91 -5.32 -8.34 10.97
CA TYR A 91 -4.73 -7.76 9.79
C TYR A 91 -5.78 -7.26 8.80
N GLN A 92 -5.45 -6.25 8.04
CA GLN A 92 -6.32 -5.72 6.99
C GLN A 92 -6.70 -6.83 6.04
N TYR A 93 -8.01 -7.00 5.80
CA TYR A 93 -8.55 -8.13 5.03
C TYR A 93 -7.98 -8.22 3.62
N LEU A 94 -7.75 -7.07 2.98
CA LEU A 94 -7.20 -6.94 1.64
C LEU A 94 -6.15 -5.83 1.61
N PRO A 95 -5.04 -6.01 0.89
CA PRO A 95 -4.07 -4.95 0.73
C PRO A 95 -4.65 -3.81 -0.10
N SER A 96 -4.24 -2.59 0.19
CA SER A 96 -4.46 -1.45 -0.67
C SER A 96 -3.50 -1.52 -1.86
N PHE A 97 -4.01 -1.30 -3.05
CA PHE A 97 -3.24 -1.23 -4.29
C PHE A 97 -2.88 0.22 -4.60
N ARG A 98 -1.62 0.47 -4.91
CA ARG A 98 -1.13 1.82 -5.21
C ARG A 98 -0.38 1.85 -6.52
N VAL A 99 -0.70 2.84 -7.34
CA VAL A 99 -0.02 3.16 -8.59
C VAL A 99 0.55 4.56 -8.53
N HIS A 100 1.83 4.71 -8.78
CA HIS A 100 2.53 5.99 -8.83
C HIS A 100 3.17 6.16 -10.21
N LEU A 101 2.42 6.78 -11.09
CA LEU A 101 2.84 7.03 -12.47
C LEU A 101 4.01 8.02 -12.52
N PRO A 102 4.90 7.94 -13.52
CA PRO A 102 5.80 9.05 -13.85
C PRO A 102 5.00 10.31 -14.23
N TYR A 103 5.62 11.32 -14.77
CA TYR A 103 5.00 12.60 -15.18
C TYR A 103 4.69 13.56 -14.03
N GLU A 104 5.54 13.56 -13.00
CA GLU A 104 5.32 14.41 -11.82
C GLU A 104 4.04 14.07 -11.03
N ASN A 105 3.47 12.89 -11.27
CA ASN A 105 2.30 12.41 -10.55
C ASN A 105 2.62 12.14 -9.08
N GLN A 106 1.64 12.33 -8.21
CA GLN A 106 1.69 11.92 -6.80
C GLN A 106 0.62 10.88 -6.55
N ALA A 107 1.01 9.65 -6.21
CA ALA A 107 0.08 8.56 -5.92
C ALA A 107 -0.85 8.91 -4.75
N ILE A 108 -0.31 9.57 -3.73
CA ILE A 108 -1.04 10.15 -2.60
C ILE A 108 -0.55 11.59 -2.46
N HIS A 109 -1.44 12.54 -2.65
CA HIS A 109 -1.08 13.96 -2.65
C HIS A 109 -0.74 14.51 -1.27
N THR A 110 -1.42 14.01 -0.24
CA THR A 110 -1.31 14.55 1.11
C THR A 110 -0.27 13.82 1.94
N TRP A 111 0.64 14.57 2.55
CA TRP A 111 1.48 14.07 3.62
C TRP A 111 0.64 13.94 4.88
N HIS A 112 0.58 12.74 5.47
CA HIS A 112 -0.31 12.44 6.58
C HIS A 112 0.24 11.35 7.50
N SER A 113 -0.34 11.21 8.66
CA SER A 113 -0.28 9.99 9.46
C SER A 113 -1.65 9.31 9.43
N ASP A 114 -1.71 7.98 9.42
CA ASP A 114 -3.00 7.28 9.28
C ASP A 114 -3.97 7.58 10.44
N SER A 115 -3.46 7.89 11.63
CA SER A 115 -4.29 8.24 12.80
C SER A 115 -4.62 9.74 12.91
N ASP A 116 -4.40 10.54 11.88
CA ASP A 116 -4.77 11.94 11.87
C ASP A 116 -6.29 12.15 11.85
N GLN A 117 -6.72 13.42 11.90
CA GLN A 117 -8.15 13.79 11.96
C GLN A 117 -8.94 13.46 10.69
N LEU A 118 -8.27 13.26 9.54
CA LEU A 118 -8.92 12.96 8.27
C LEU A 118 -9.02 11.45 8.06
N HIS A 119 -7.94 10.72 8.33
CA HIS A 119 -7.86 9.27 8.06
C HIS A 119 -8.42 8.42 9.20
N LYS A 120 -8.27 8.87 10.46
CA LYS A 120 -8.91 8.31 11.66
C LYS A 120 -8.70 6.82 11.90
N HIS A 121 -7.55 6.30 11.46
CA HIS A 121 -7.19 4.92 11.76
C HIS A 121 -7.00 4.71 13.28
N PRO A 122 -7.32 3.51 13.80
CA PRO A 122 -7.07 3.18 15.20
C PRO A 122 -5.59 3.36 15.55
N LYS A 123 -5.32 3.96 16.72
CA LYS A 123 -3.95 4.10 17.19
C LYS A 123 -3.34 2.74 17.52
N GLY A 124 -2.10 2.56 17.09
CA GLY A 124 -1.34 1.33 17.34
C GLY A 124 -1.34 0.34 16.18
N GLU A 125 -1.95 0.68 15.05
CA GLU A 125 -1.68 -0.04 13.82
C GLU A 125 -0.22 0.05 13.43
N ILE A 126 0.26 -1.01 12.77
CA ILE A 126 1.59 -1.08 12.16
C ILE A 126 1.39 -1.25 10.67
N ASN A 127 2.04 -0.39 9.89
CA ASN A 127 1.93 -0.41 8.45
C ASN A 127 2.96 -1.36 7.84
N ILE A 128 2.52 -2.15 6.88
CA ILE A 128 3.38 -2.96 6.02
C ILE A 128 3.28 -2.38 4.61
N TRP A 129 4.44 -2.08 4.02
CA TRP A 129 4.54 -1.58 2.66
C TRP A 129 5.40 -2.52 1.81
N LEU A 130 4.87 -2.94 0.66
CA LEU A 130 5.40 -3.99 -0.19
C LEU A 130 5.40 -3.54 -1.66
N PRO A 131 6.55 -3.13 -2.22
CA PRO A 131 6.65 -2.75 -3.64
C PRO A 131 6.64 -3.97 -4.55
N LEU A 132 5.99 -3.82 -5.69
CA LEU A 132 5.98 -4.79 -6.78
C LEU A 132 6.93 -4.38 -7.93
N THR A 133 7.43 -3.14 -7.89
CA THR A 133 8.38 -2.57 -8.85
C THR A 133 9.55 -1.96 -8.09
N LYS A 134 10.59 -1.55 -8.79
CA LYS A 134 11.72 -0.87 -8.19
C LYS A 134 11.33 0.49 -7.62
N CYS A 135 11.77 0.76 -6.41
CA CYS A 135 11.48 1.99 -5.67
C CYS A 135 12.77 2.72 -5.30
N TYR A 136 12.91 3.94 -5.77
CA TYR A 136 14.07 4.79 -5.54
C TYR A 136 13.73 6.26 -5.74
N GLY A 137 14.50 7.14 -5.15
CA GLY A 137 14.38 8.58 -5.37
C GLY A 137 12.96 9.10 -5.14
N THR A 138 12.32 9.63 -6.18
CA THR A 138 11.01 10.28 -6.08
C THR A 138 9.83 9.36 -6.31
N ASN A 139 10.02 8.13 -6.81
CA ASN A 139 8.89 7.21 -7.01
C ASN A 139 8.49 6.42 -5.77
N THR A 140 9.29 6.48 -4.69
CA THR A 140 9.05 5.72 -3.48
C THR A 140 8.19 6.46 -2.45
N MET A 141 7.82 5.76 -1.40
CA MET A 141 7.22 6.36 -0.20
C MET A 141 8.31 6.96 0.69
N TRP A 142 8.03 8.10 1.26
CA TRP A 142 8.86 8.80 2.23
C TRP A 142 8.17 8.84 3.58
N ILE A 143 8.88 8.63 4.66
CA ILE A 143 8.34 8.59 6.01
C ILE A 143 9.33 9.18 7.03
N GLU A 144 8.80 9.83 8.06
CA GLU A 144 9.58 10.26 9.23
C GLU A 144 10.17 9.09 9.98
N SER A 145 11.32 9.30 10.62
CA SER A 145 11.93 8.29 11.51
C SER A 145 11.18 8.13 12.83
N GLU A 146 10.59 9.21 13.32
CA GLU A 146 9.76 9.31 14.54
C GLU A 146 8.74 10.44 14.33
N PRO A 147 7.60 10.42 15.03
CA PRO A 147 6.57 11.46 14.90
C PRO A 147 7.12 12.86 15.12
N PHE A 148 6.73 13.78 14.25
CA PHE A 148 7.06 15.22 14.28
C PHE A 148 8.54 15.58 14.05
N LYS A 149 9.39 14.63 13.64
CA LYS A 149 10.79 14.94 13.32
C LYS A 149 11.00 15.63 11.98
N LEU A 150 10.10 15.47 11.04
CA LEU A 150 10.18 16.00 9.66
C LEU A 150 11.47 15.58 8.91
N ASP A 151 12.14 14.53 9.34
CA ASP A 151 13.39 14.00 8.79
C ASP A 151 13.17 12.89 7.75
N PHE A 152 12.21 13.08 6.89
CA PHE A 152 11.72 12.10 5.92
C PHE A 152 12.80 11.30 5.21
N LYS A 153 12.67 9.98 5.22
CA LYS A 153 13.55 9.02 4.56
C LYS A 153 12.80 8.18 3.53
N PRO A 154 13.41 7.90 2.37
CA PRO A 154 12.78 7.07 1.36
C PRO A 154 12.83 5.59 1.73
N LEU A 155 11.78 4.84 1.37
CA LEU A 155 11.76 3.39 1.42
C LEU A 155 12.28 2.82 0.10
N GLU A 156 13.60 2.77 -0.07
CA GLU A 156 14.22 2.33 -1.32
C GLU A 156 14.46 0.82 -1.35
N GLY A 157 14.05 0.19 -2.43
CA GLY A 157 14.22 -1.25 -2.64
C GLY A 157 13.56 -1.74 -3.90
N ASP A 158 13.40 -3.05 -3.97
CA ASP A 158 12.93 -3.76 -5.14
C ASP A 158 11.83 -4.76 -4.79
N TYR A 159 11.20 -5.36 -5.79
CA TYR A 159 10.34 -6.52 -5.61
C TYR A 159 11.07 -7.60 -4.80
N GLY A 160 10.37 -8.23 -3.88
CA GLY A 160 10.96 -9.14 -2.89
C GLY A 160 11.40 -8.47 -1.60
N ASN A 161 11.23 -7.14 -1.48
CA ASN A 161 11.39 -6.43 -0.22
C ASN A 161 10.02 -6.02 0.35
N PHE A 162 9.96 -5.85 1.67
CA PHE A 162 8.86 -5.16 2.34
C PHE A 162 9.36 -4.44 3.59
N TRP A 163 8.58 -3.49 4.08
CA TRP A 163 8.90 -2.72 5.28
C TRP A 163 7.76 -2.79 6.28
N THR A 164 8.13 -2.88 7.56
CA THR A 164 7.25 -2.50 8.65
C THR A 164 7.57 -1.08 9.06
N ASN A 165 6.56 -0.25 9.28
CA ASN A 165 6.74 1.13 9.67
C ASN A 165 5.59 1.62 10.55
N GLU A 166 5.79 2.78 11.17
CA GLU A 166 4.84 3.42 12.06
C GLU A 166 4.06 4.55 11.36
N GLY A 167 3.64 4.34 10.11
CA GLY A 167 2.84 5.29 9.34
C GLY A 167 1.53 5.68 10.02
N ASN A 168 1.07 4.89 10.99
CA ASN A 168 -0.06 5.23 11.85
C ASN A 168 0.16 6.56 12.58
N VAL A 169 1.37 6.83 13.07
CA VAL A 169 1.72 8.04 13.85
C VAL A 169 2.79 8.89 13.18
N CYS A 170 3.63 8.32 12.32
CA CYS A 170 4.66 9.02 11.57
C CYS A 170 4.07 9.60 10.28
N MET A 171 4.36 10.86 10.01
CA MET A 171 3.97 11.49 8.75
C MET A 171 4.68 10.81 7.59
N HIS A 172 3.92 10.48 6.55
CA HIS A 172 4.44 9.83 5.34
C HIS A 172 3.70 10.35 4.10
N GLY A 173 4.26 10.08 2.93
CA GLY A 173 3.67 10.54 1.68
C GLY A 173 4.55 10.25 0.47
N ASN A 174 4.16 10.80 -0.67
CA ASN A 174 4.86 10.68 -1.94
C ASN A 174 5.33 12.05 -2.43
N LYS A 175 6.51 12.08 -3.05
CA LYS A 175 6.97 13.21 -3.88
C LYS A 175 6.41 13.03 -5.30
N PRO A 176 6.35 14.09 -6.11
CA PRO A 176 6.11 13.92 -7.55
C PRO A 176 7.10 12.92 -8.15
N ASN A 177 6.63 11.96 -8.93
CA ASN A 177 7.49 10.94 -9.53
C ASN A 177 8.24 11.53 -10.74
N LEU A 178 9.49 11.87 -10.53
CA LEU A 178 10.41 12.39 -11.55
C LEU A 178 11.27 11.28 -12.19
N THR A 179 11.00 10.01 -11.86
CA THR A 179 11.65 8.89 -12.52
C THR A 179 10.91 8.52 -13.81
N ASN A 180 11.49 7.62 -14.59
CA ASN A 180 10.90 7.13 -15.85
C ASN A 180 10.16 5.79 -15.68
N ILE A 181 9.85 5.38 -14.45
CA ILE A 181 9.15 4.13 -14.18
C ILE A 181 7.92 4.34 -13.30
N THR A 182 6.92 3.52 -13.51
CA THR A 182 5.77 3.43 -12.62
C THR A 182 6.13 2.63 -11.37
N ARG A 183 5.79 3.15 -10.21
CA ARG A 183 5.82 2.36 -8.98
C ARG A 183 4.45 1.75 -8.74
N ILE A 184 4.43 0.44 -8.53
CA ILE A 184 3.27 -0.30 -8.05
C ILE A 184 3.63 -0.92 -6.70
N SER A 185 2.72 -0.83 -5.73
CA SER A 185 2.92 -1.38 -4.40
C SER A 185 1.62 -1.78 -3.75
N PHE A 186 1.72 -2.70 -2.79
CA PHE A 186 0.69 -2.94 -1.79
C PHE A 186 1.05 -2.24 -0.48
N ASP A 187 0.04 -1.79 0.24
CA ASP A 187 0.14 -1.42 1.64
C ASP A 187 -1.04 -2.00 2.42
N PHE A 188 -0.77 -2.39 3.64
CA PHE A 188 -1.78 -2.92 4.55
C PHE A 188 -1.37 -2.72 6.00
N ARG A 189 -2.30 -2.89 6.91
CA ARG A 189 -2.10 -2.66 8.33
C ARG A 189 -2.37 -3.93 9.11
N ILE A 190 -1.64 -4.07 10.20
CA ILE A 190 -1.96 -5.00 11.28
C ILE A 190 -2.24 -4.21 12.55
N ILE A 191 -3.08 -4.74 13.42
CA ILE A 191 -3.32 -4.17 14.75
C ILE A 191 -3.08 -5.24 15.82
N PRO A 192 -2.08 -5.05 16.72
CA PRO A 192 -1.88 -5.95 17.85
C PRO A 192 -3.14 -6.12 18.69
N LEU A 193 -3.41 -7.32 19.21
CA LEU A 193 -4.62 -7.56 20.02
C LEU A 193 -4.68 -6.65 21.26
N SER A 194 -3.53 -6.29 21.83
CA SER A 194 -3.44 -5.34 22.95
C SER A 194 -3.86 -3.90 22.59
N LYS A 195 -3.98 -3.59 21.30
CA LYS A 195 -4.36 -2.27 20.76
C LYS A 195 -5.72 -2.26 20.05
N TYR A 196 -6.27 -3.43 19.79
CA TYR A 196 -7.56 -3.55 19.12
C TYR A 196 -8.71 -3.18 20.05
N ASP A 197 -9.54 -2.22 19.63
CA ASP A 197 -10.79 -1.86 20.31
C ASP A 197 -12.00 -2.32 19.49
N PRO A 198 -12.75 -3.33 19.95
CA PRO A 198 -13.94 -3.82 19.25
C PRO A 198 -15.10 -2.79 19.23
N ASN A 199 -15.00 -1.73 20.03
CA ASN A 199 -15.99 -0.65 20.10
C ASN A 199 -15.54 0.60 19.35
N PHE A 200 -14.46 0.55 18.60
CA PHE A 200 -13.96 1.69 17.81
C PHE A 200 -15.03 2.15 16.83
N LYS A 201 -15.42 3.44 16.89
CA LYS A 201 -16.56 3.98 16.15
C LYS A 201 -16.18 4.92 15.01
N GLU A 202 -14.93 5.36 14.97
CA GLU A 202 -14.50 6.27 13.93
C GLU A 202 -14.36 5.55 12.59
N SER A 203 -14.56 6.29 11.52
CA SER A 203 -14.35 5.85 10.15
C SER A 203 -13.59 6.94 9.40
N SER A 204 -12.84 6.58 8.38
CA SER A 204 -12.22 7.58 7.52
C SER A 204 -13.32 8.44 6.85
N ASN A 205 -13.05 9.73 6.67
CA ASN A 205 -14.03 10.65 6.09
C ASN A 205 -14.39 10.29 4.64
N ASP A 206 -13.49 9.63 3.92
CA ASP A 206 -13.65 9.32 2.49
C ASP A 206 -14.28 7.95 2.23
N LYS A 207 -14.31 7.08 3.24
CA LYS A 207 -14.85 5.72 3.10
C LYS A 207 -15.52 5.33 4.41
N LEU A 208 -16.68 4.77 4.31
CA LEU A 208 -17.42 4.14 5.43
C LEU A 208 -16.69 2.91 6.00
N ASN A 209 -15.36 2.89 5.96
CA ASN A 209 -14.55 1.80 6.47
C ASN A 209 -14.61 1.82 7.99
N LYS A 210 -15.39 0.90 8.52
CA LYS A 210 -15.35 0.60 9.95
C LYS A 210 -14.14 -0.26 10.20
N PHE A 211 -13.21 0.21 11.00
CA PHE A 211 -12.00 -0.50 11.42
C PHE A 211 -12.30 -1.63 12.40
N LEU A 212 -13.13 -2.59 11.99
CA LEU A 212 -13.64 -3.69 12.82
C LEU A 212 -13.39 -5.03 12.13
N LEU A 213 -13.41 -6.10 12.93
CA LEU A 213 -13.41 -7.49 12.43
C LEU A 213 -14.62 -7.78 11.53
N GLY A 214 -14.41 -8.60 10.51
CA GLY A 214 -15.43 -8.93 9.52
C GLY A 214 -15.69 -7.85 8.48
N GLY A 215 -15.02 -6.70 8.60
CA GLY A 215 -15.00 -5.61 7.63
C GLY A 215 -13.58 -5.30 7.19
N TYR A 216 -12.94 -4.35 7.88
CA TYR A 216 -11.57 -3.94 7.58
C TYR A 216 -10.52 -4.98 8.01
N TYR A 217 -10.72 -5.59 9.18
CA TYR A 217 -9.78 -6.59 9.69
C TYR A 217 -10.30 -8.02 9.57
N LYS A 218 -9.35 -8.94 9.43
CA LYS A 218 -9.49 -10.38 9.54
C LYS A 218 -8.69 -10.88 10.75
N GLU A 219 -9.17 -11.93 11.40
CA GLU A 219 -8.43 -12.64 12.44
C GLU A 219 -7.24 -13.40 11.84
N LEU A 220 -6.18 -13.49 12.64
CA LEU A 220 -5.02 -14.30 12.32
C LEU A 220 -5.34 -15.80 12.49
#